data_1e75681fa9bb370c7e462ba0635893eb
#
_entry.id   1e75681fa9bb370c7e462ba0635893eb
#
_cell.length_a   1.000
_cell.length_b   1.000
_cell.length_c   1.000
_cell.angle_alpha   90.00
_cell.angle_beta   90.00
_cell.angle_gamma   90.00
#
_symmetry.space_group_name_H-M   'P 1'
#
loop_
_entity.id
_entity.type
_entity.pdbx_description
1 polymer ?
#
loop_
_entity_poly.entity_id
_entity_poly.type
_entity_poly.pdbx_seq_one_letter_code
_entity_poly.pdbx_strand_id
1 'polypeptide(L)'
;RLVGSEMCIRDRAGNTFNGTVYTWLQSGGLTLEVGFLIDKLTVMMMLVVTFVSLMVHIYTIGYMHDDPGYQRFFSYISLFTFSMLMLVMSNNFVQLFFGWEAVGLVSYLLIGFWYTRPTAIYANLKAFLVNRVGDFGFLLGIGLIAAYAGSLDYATVFSKREELATI
;
A
#
# COMPACT_ATOMS: atom_id res chain seq x y z
N ARG A 1 13.41 13.43 -9.51
CA ARG A 1 14.33 14.21 -8.63
C ARG A 1 13.65 15.37 -7.90
N LEU A 2 12.64 16.02 -8.46
CA LEU A 2 11.97 17.20 -7.86
C LEU A 2 10.98 16.85 -6.73
N VAL A 3 10.28 15.73 -6.85
CA VAL A 3 9.23 15.33 -5.88
C VAL A 3 9.78 15.10 -4.46
N GLY A 4 10.95 14.49 -4.33
CA GLY A 4 11.55 14.24 -3.02
C GLY A 4 12.07 15.50 -2.32
N SER A 5 12.59 16.47 -3.07
CA SER A 5 13.08 17.72 -2.49
C SER A 5 11.95 18.64 -2.04
N GLU A 6 10.87 18.73 -2.80
CA GLU A 6 9.69 19.51 -2.41
C GLU A 6 8.95 18.90 -1.21
N MET A 7 8.90 17.56 -1.11
CA MET A 7 8.40 16.86 0.06
C MET A 7 9.16 17.23 1.34
N CYS A 8 10.48 17.19 1.31
CA CYS A 8 11.33 17.54 2.46
C CYS A 8 11.18 19.03 2.86
N ILE A 9 10.98 19.93 1.90
CA ILE A 9 10.77 21.36 2.16
C ILE A 9 9.41 21.59 2.82
N ARG A 10 8.35 20.92 2.35
CA ARG A 10 7.01 21.03 2.95
C ARG A 10 6.93 20.44 4.35
N ASP A 11 7.61 19.34 4.62
CA ASP A 11 7.66 18.73 5.94
C ASP A 11 8.32 19.65 6.99
N ARG A 12 9.37 20.37 6.61
CA ARG A 12 9.99 21.40 7.47
C ARG A 12 9.04 22.55 7.86
N ALA A 13 8.12 22.90 6.96
CA ALA A 13 7.12 23.93 7.20
C ALA A 13 5.92 23.42 8.04
N GLY A 14 5.86 22.15 8.37
CA GLY A 14 4.74 21.54 9.09
C GLY A 14 3.43 21.47 8.29
N ASN A 15 3.50 21.69 6.97
CA ASN A 15 2.36 21.64 6.08
C ASN A 15 2.10 20.19 5.63
N THR A 16 0.87 19.72 5.81
CA THR A 16 0.37 18.49 5.20
C THR A 16 -0.10 18.77 3.78
N PHE A 17 0.20 17.85 2.86
CA PHE A 17 -0.35 17.90 1.52
C PHE A 17 -1.41 16.80 1.39
N ASN A 18 -2.65 17.19 1.10
CA ASN A 18 -3.72 16.28 0.74
C ASN A 18 -4.27 16.73 -0.61
N GLY A 19 -4.08 15.94 -1.64
CA GLY A 19 -4.48 16.29 -3.00
C GLY A 19 -5.02 15.10 -3.76
N THR A 20 -6.17 15.29 -4.39
CA THR A 20 -6.77 14.35 -5.32
C THR A 20 -6.10 14.48 -6.67
N VAL A 21 -5.63 13.35 -7.22
CA VAL A 21 -5.05 13.29 -8.56
C VAL A 21 -6.15 13.10 -9.59
N TYR A 22 -7.08 12.20 -9.29
CA TYR A 22 -8.12 11.84 -10.23
C TYR A 22 -9.28 11.12 -9.51
N THR A 23 -10.52 11.43 -9.91
CA THR A 23 -11.72 10.76 -9.40
C THR A 23 -12.01 9.53 -10.24
N TRP A 24 -12.00 8.35 -9.62
CA TRP A 24 -12.19 7.08 -10.31
C TRP A 24 -13.68 6.73 -10.47
N LEU A 25 -14.47 6.89 -9.40
CA LEU A 25 -15.89 6.55 -9.40
C LEU A 25 -16.66 7.53 -8.50
N GLN A 26 -17.84 7.94 -8.98
CA GLN A 26 -18.78 8.71 -8.20
C GLN A 26 -20.17 8.07 -8.30
N SER A 27 -20.71 7.63 -7.16
CA SER A 27 -22.01 6.96 -7.12
C SER A 27 -22.68 7.18 -5.77
N GLY A 28 -23.95 7.63 -5.77
CA GLY A 28 -24.79 7.69 -4.59
C GLY A 28 -24.26 8.57 -3.44
N GLY A 29 -23.47 9.61 -3.74
CA GLY A 29 -22.84 10.47 -2.73
C GLY A 29 -21.48 9.98 -2.22
N LEU A 30 -21.04 8.78 -2.61
CA LEU A 30 -19.70 8.27 -2.37
C LEU A 30 -18.80 8.63 -3.56
N THR A 31 -17.68 9.26 -3.29
CA THR A 31 -16.61 9.53 -4.28
C THR A 31 -15.41 8.65 -3.96
N LEU A 32 -14.97 7.89 -4.96
CA LEU A 32 -13.73 7.11 -4.90
C LEU A 32 -12.67 7.85 -5.70
N GLU A 33 -11.65 8.30 -5.03
CA GLU A 33 -10.59 9.12 -5.61
C GLU A 33 -9.25 8.43 -5.46
N VAL A 34 -8.35 8.71 -6.37
CA VAL A 34 -6.93 8.41 -6.21
C VAL A 34 -6.24 9.71 -5.84
N GLY A 35 -5.73 9.76 -4.64
CA GLY A 35 -5.09 10.96 -4.10
C GLY A 35 -3.84 10.61 -3.30
N PHE A 36 -3.14 11.65 -2.86
CA PHE A 36 -1.95 11.51 -2.05
C PHE A 36 -2.08 12.35 -0.79
N LEU A 37 -1.87 11.69 0.35
CA LEU A 37 -1.69 12.32 1.65
C LEU A 37 -0.21 12.25 2.00
N ILE A 38 0.41 13.42 2.17
CA ILE A 38 1.82 13.54 2.52
C ILE A 38 1.91 14.33 3.82
N ASP A 39 2.18 13.62 4.89
CA ASP A 39 2.45 14.14 6.22
C ASP A 39 3.83 13.66 6.72
N LYS A 40 4.18 13.99 7.94
CA LYS A 40 5.47 13.59 8.54
C LYS A 40 5.62 12.08 8.63
N LEU A 41 4.54 11.38 8.95
CA LEU A 41 4.53 9.92 9.05
C LEU A 41 4.73 9.29 7.68
N THR A 42 4.02 9.79 6.67
CA THR A 42 4.13 9.32 5.28
C THR A 42 5.56 9.49 4.75
N VAL A 43 6.17 10.67 4.97
CA VAL A 43 7.55 10.93 4.54
C VAL A 43 8.54 9.99 5.23
N MET A 44 8.40 9.78 6.53
CA MET A 44 9.25 8.86 7.27
C MET A 44 9.13 7.42 6.73
N MET A 45 7.90 6.95 6.50
CA MET A 45 7.65 5.62 5.95
C MET A 45 8.18 5.48 4.52
N MET A 46 8.04 6.50 3.69
CA MET A 46 8.60 6.50 2.34
C MET A 46 10.13 6.38 2.36
N LEU A 47 10.82 7.07 3.26
CA LEU A 47 12.26 6.95 3.43
C LEU A 47 12.66 5.53 3.82
N VAL A 48 11.96 4.92 4.78
CA VAL A 48 12.21 3.53 5.20
C VAL A 48 11.99 2.57 4.03
N VAL A 49 10.86 2.67 3.34
CA VAL A 49 10.50 1.76 2.23
C VAL A 49 11.51 1.87 1.09
N THR A 50 11.88 3.09 0.68
CA THR A 50 12.83 3.30 -0.41
C THR A 50 14.25 2.86 -0.04
N PHE A 51 14.68 3.12 1.20
CA PHE A 51 15.99 2.69 1.68
C PHE A 51 16.10 1.16 1.73
N VAL A 52 15.12 0.48 2.35
CA VAL A 52 15.09 -0.98 2.43
C VAL A 52 15.02 -1.58 1.03
N SER A 53 14.17 -1.04 0.15
CA SER A 53 14.08 -1.48 -1.24
C SER A 53 15.42 -1.38 -1.96
N LEU A 54 16.15 -0.26 -1.80
CA LEU A 54 17.47 -0.08 -2.38
C LEU A 54 18.46 -1.15 -1.88
N MET A 55 18.50 -1.40 -0.57
CA MET A 55 19.38 -2.42 0.01
C MET A 55 19.05 -3.82 -0.50
N VAL A 56 17.76 -4.16 -0.61
CA VAL A 56 17.31 -5.44 -1.16
C VAL A 56 17.70 -5.58 -2.64
N HIS A 57 17.53 -4.53 -3.44
CA HIS A 57 17.96 -4.56 -4.85
C HIS A 57 19.46 -4.79 -4.99
N ILE A 58 20.29 -4.09 -4.20
CA ILE A 58 21.75 -4.27 -4.21
C ILE A 58 22.12 -5.71 -3.79
N TYR A 59 21.51 -6.21 -2.72
CA TYR A 59 21.73 -7.59 -2.27
C TYR A 59 21.35 -8.63 -3.33
N THR A 60 20.23 -8.41 -4.00
CA THR A 60 19.67 -9.32 -5.02
C THR A 60 20.59 -9.44 -6.24
N ILE A 61 21.39 -8.41 -6.56
CA ILE A 61 22.35 -8.47 -7.67
C ILE A 61 23.30 -9.66 -7.49
N GLY A 62 23.84 -9.85 -6.29
CA GLY A 62 24.73 -11.01 -6.02
C GLY A 62 23.96 -12.30 -5.76
N TYR A 63 22.83 -12.20 -5.04
CA TYR A 63 22.07 -13.38 -4.61
C TYR A 63 21.41 -14.15 -5.76
N MET A 64 20.89 -13.45 -6.77
CA MET A 64 20.14 -14.03 -7.89
C MET A 64 20.96 -14.09 -9.19
N HIS A 65 22.26 -13.82 -9.15
CA HIS A 65 23.11 -13.72 -10.34
C HIS A 65 23.05 -14.95 -11.26
N ASP A 66 23.04 -16.13 -10.67
CA ASP A 66 23.08 -17.41 -11.42
C ASP A 66 21.69 -18.02 -11.64
N ASP A 67 20.61 -17.36 -11.20
CA ASP A 67 19.24 -17.87 -11.34
C ASP A 67 18.63 -17.41 -12.67
N PRO A 68 18.05 -18.31 -13.48
CA PRO A 68 17.37 -17.94 -14.74
C PRO A 68 16.16 -17.02 -14.54
N GLY A 69 15.64 -16.91 -13.32
CA GLY A 69 14.54 -16.03 -12.94
C GLY A 69 14.97 -14.62 -12.50
N TYR A 70 16.24 -14.22 -12.65
CA TYR A 70 16.79 -12.95 -12.19
C TYR A 70 15.92 -11.73 -12.53
N GLN A 71 15.59 -11.53 -13.79
CA GLN A 71 14.80 -10.38 -14.24
C GLN A 71 13.38 -10.39 -13.64
N ARG A 72 12.76 -11.56 -13.54
CA ARG A 72 11.43 -11.73 -12.94
C ARG A 72 11.44 -11.37 -11.46
N PHE A 73 12.48 -11.77 -10.73
CA PHE A 73 12.63 -11.45 -9.32
C PHE A 73 12.77 -9.94 -9.08
N PHE A 74 13.58 -9.25 -9.87
CA PHE A 74 13.70 -7.80 -9.82
C PHE A 74 12.40 -7.08 -10.10
N SER A 75 11.63 -7.56 -11.10
CA SER A 75 10.32 -7.01 -11.41
C SER A 75 9.36 -7.14 -10.23
N TYR A 76 9.38 -8.27 -9.54
CA TYR A 76 8.54 -8.48 -8.37
C TYR A 76 8.92 -7.58 -7.18
N ILE A 77 10.22 -7.40 -6.90
CA ILE A 77 10.67 -6.48 -5.85
C ILE A 77 10.29 -5.03 -6.20
N SER A 78 10.45 -4.62 -7.44
CA SER A 78 10.07 -3.28 -7.89
C SER A 78 8.56 -3.06 -7.77
N LEU A 79 7.75 -4.07 -8.14
CA LEU A 79 6.30 -4.04 -8.00
C LEU A 79 5.88 -4.00 -6.53
N PHE A 80 6.59 -4.73 -5.65
CA PHE A 80 6.37 -4.67 -4.20
C PHE A 80 6.60 -3.28 -3.66
N THR A 81 7.71 -2.65 -4.03
CA THR A 81 8.05 -1.28 -3.61
C THR A 81 7.00 -0.28 -4.09
N PHE A 82 6.57 -0.39 -5.34
CA PHE A 82 5.49 0.44 -5.89
C PHE A 82 4.19 0.28 -5.09
N SER A 83 3.76 -0.96 -4.85
CA SER A 83 2.54 -1.26 -4.10
C SER A 83 2.59 -0.72 -2.68
N MET A 84 3.74 -0.85 -2.02
CA MET A 84 3.96 -0.32 -0.68
C MET A 84 3.92 1.22 -0.65
N LEU A 85 4.50 1.89 -1.63
CA LEU A 85 4.43 3.35 -1.73
C LEU A 85 3.00 3.83 -1.98
N MET A 86 2.23 3.14 -2.83
CA MET A 86 0.82 3.45 -3.06
C MET A 86 -0.03 3.31 -1.79
N LEU A 87 0.26 2.30 -0.99
CA LEU A 87 -0.38 2.10 0.31
C LEU A 87 -0.04 3.21 1.30
N VAL A 88 1.24 3.56 1.42
CA VAL A 88 1.73 4.56 2.38
C VAL A 88 1.22 5.96 2.05
N MET A 89 1.09 6.30 0.77
CA MET A 89 0.63 7.63 0.32
C MET A 89 -0.89 7.73 0.17
N SER A 90 -1.66 6.70 0.51
CA SER A 90 -3.12 6.72 0.37
C SER A 90 -3.76 7.83 1.21
N ASN A 91 -4.77 8.50 0.67
CA ASN A 91 -5.58 9.51 1.37
C ASN A 91 -7.00 9.03 1.72
N ASN A 92 -7.33 7.80 1.33
CA ASN A 92 -8.64 7.18 1.59
C ASN A 92 -8.52 5.68 1.85
N PHE A 93 -9.55 5.10 2.49
CA PHE A 93 -9.56 3.70 2.89
C PHE A 93 -9.61 2.72 1.70
N VAL A 94 -10.19 3.13 0.57
CA VAL A 94 -10.26 2.26 -0.63
C VAL A 94 -8.88 2.14 -1.28
N GLN A 95 -8.16 3.25 -1.43
CA GLN A 95 -6.80 3.23 -1.96
C GLN A 95 -5.86 2.46 -1.02
N LEU A 96 -6.03 2.61 0.29
CA LEU A 96 -5.31 1.82 1.29
C LEU A 96 -5.55 0.32 1.08
N PHE A 97 -6.81 -0.09 0.89
CA PHE A 97 -7.16 -1.48 0.63
C PHE A 97 -6.55 -2.00 -0.67
N PHE A 98 -6.61 -1.25 -1.76
CA PHE A 98 -5.97 -1.64 -3.02
C PHE A 98 -4.45 -1.79 -2.88
N GLY A 99 -3.79 -0.88 -2.18
CA GLY A 99 -2.36 -1.00 -1.89
C GLY A 99 -2.04 -2.23 -1.06
N TRP A 100 -2.85 -2.53 -0.05
CA TRP A 100 -2.73 -3.71 0.80
C TRP A 100 -2.89 -5.02 0.01
N GLU A 101 -3.92 -5.11 -0.83
CA GLU A 101 -4.16 -6.23 -1.73
C GLU A 101 -3.00 -6.44 -2.72
N ALA A 102 -2.48 -5.35 -3.28
CA ALA A 102 -1.35 -5.41 -4.20
C ALA A 102 -0.08 -5.93 -3.52
N VAL A 103 0.23 -5.47 -2.28
CA VAL A 103 1.33 -6.00 -1.47
C VAL A 103 1.14 -7.49 -1.18
N GLY A 104 -0.08 -7.91 -0.82
CA GLY A 104 -0.43 -9.31 -0.59
C GLY A 104 -0.23 -10.17 -1.83
N LEU A 105 -0.65 -9.70 -2.99
CA LEU A 105 -0.46 -10.39 -4.27
C LEU A 105 1.03 -10.53 -4.64
N VAL A 106 1.80 -9.47 -4.51
CA VAL A 106 3.24 -9.51 -4.84
C VAL A 106 4.01 -10.39 -3.84
N SER A 107 3.60 -10.40 -2.57
CA SER A 107 4.15 -11.33 -1.58
C SER A 107 3.89 -12.79 -1.98
N TYR A 108 2.71 -13.10 -2.47
CA TYR A 108 2.37 -14.40 -3.03
C TYR A 108 3.31 -14.78 -4.19
N LEU A 109 3.55 -13.85 -5.13
CA LEU A 109 4.44 -14.08 -6.26
C LEU A 109 5.90 -14.29 -5.84
N LEU A 110 6.37 -13.60 -4.79
CA LEU A 110 7.72 -13.74 -4.25
C LEU A 110 7.91 -15.04 -3.48
N ILE A 111 6.95 -15.44 -2.63
CA ILE A 111 7.00 -16.72 -1.88
C ILE A 111 6.96 -17.89 -2.86
N GLY A 112 6.13 -17.82 -3.89
CA GLY A 112 5.98 -18.81 -4.94
C GLY A 112 7.01 -18.71 -6.07
N PHE A 113 8.09 -17.93 -5.90
CA PHE A 113 9.08 -17.70 -6.95
C PHE A 113 9.67 -19.01 -7.50
N TRP A 114 10.06 -19.93 -6.62
CA TRP A 114 10.51 -21.27 -6.98
C TRP A 114 9.33 -22.26 -7.01
N TYR A 115 8.43 -22.08 -7.94
CA TYR A 115 7.19 -22.87 -8.11
C TYR A 115 7.41 -24.37 -8.40
N THR A 116 8.66 -24.77 -8.66
CA THR A 116 9.02 -26.19 -8.84
C THR A 116 9.25 -26.93 -7.52
N ARG A 117 9.36 -26.23 -6.40
CA ARG A 117 9.58 -26.82 -5.07
C ARG A 117 8.25 -27.03 -4.35
N PRO A 118 7.88 -28.29 -3.98
CA PRO A 118 6.59 -28.57 -3.30
C PRO A 118 6.42 -27.81 -1.98
N THR A 119 7.51 -27.62 -1.24
CA THR A 119 7.49 -26.85 0.03
C THR A 119 7.18 -25.38 -0.19
N ALA A 120 7.67 -24.78 -1.24
CA ALA A 120 7.39 -23.39 -1.60
C ALA A 120 5.94 -23.22 -2.05
N ILE A 121 5.42 -24.16 -2.82
CA ILE A 121 4.00 -24.14 -3.27
C ILE A 121 3.06 -24.21 -2.07
N TYR A 122 3.30 -25.12 -1.12
CA TYR A 122 2.47 -25.26 0.07
C TYR A 122 2.53 -24.03 0.96
N ALA A 123 3.74 -23.48 1.21
CA ALA A 123 3.91 -22.26 2.00
C ALA A 123 3.21 -21.05 1.34
N ASN A 124 3.31 -20.95 0.01
CA ASN A 124 2.69 -19.91 -0.77
C ASN A 124 1.15 -19.95 -0.68
N LEU A 125 0.56 -21.13 -0.88
CA LEU A 125 -0.88 -21.34 -0.76
C LEU A 125 -1.37 -21.00 0.65
N LYS A 126 -0.66 -21.48 1.69
CA LYS A 126 -0.99 -21.18 3.07
C LYS A 126 -0.96 -19.69 3.38
N ALA A 127 0.11 -19.00 2.99
CA ALA A 127 0.25 -17.56 3.20
C ALA A 127 -0.87 -16.78 2.50
N PHE A 128 -1.18 -17.13 1.25
CA PHE A 128 -2.24 -16.49 0.49
C PHE A 128 -3.61 -16.64 1.15
N LEU A 129 -4.00 -17.88 1.52
CA LEU A 129 -5.31 -18.14 2.12
C LEU A 129 -5.47 -17.45 3.48
N VAL A 130 -4.44 -17.46 4.33
CA VAL A 130 -4.48 -16.80 5.64
C VAL A 130 -4.63 -15.29 5.48
N ASN A 131 -3.88 -14.68 4.56
CA ASN A 131 -3.99 -13.25 4.28
C ASN A 131 -5.38 -12.88 3.79
N ARG A 132 -6.00 -13.68 2.92
CA ARG A 132 -7.35 -13.40 2.39
C ARG A 132 -8.43 -13.41 3.47
N VAL A 133 -8.31 -14.22 4.51
CA VAL A 133 -9.23 -14.18 5.66
C VAL A 133 -9.11 -12.84 6.39
N GLY A 134 -7.88 -12.32 6.59
CA GLY A 134 -7.67 -10.99 7.16
C GLY A 134 -8.19 -9.86 6.28
N ASP A 135 -7.99 -9.96 4.96
CA ASP A 135 -8.43 -8.97 3.98
C ASP A 135 -9.96 -8.86 3.94
N PHE A 136 -10.67 -9.97 4.11
CA PHE A 136 -12.14 -9.98 4.23
C PHE A 136 -12.60 -9.19 5.46
N GLY A 137 -11.95 -9.37 6.61
CA GLY A 137 -12.25 -8.59 7.82
C GLY A 137 -11.96 -7.08 7.61
N PHE A 138 -10.88 -6.76 6.91
CA PHE A 138 -10.55 -5.37 6.56
C PHE A 138 -11.61 -4.74 5.65
N LEU A 139 -12.07 -5.46 4.63
CA LEU A 139 -13.14 -5.00 3.74
C LEU A 139 -14.46 -4.75 4.49
N LEU A 140 -14.81 -5.64 5.45
CA LEU A 140 -15.98 -5.42 6.30
C LEU A 140 -15.83 -4.14 7.15
N GLY A 141 -14.65 -3.88 7.69
CA GLY A 141 -14.36 -2.64 8.42
C GLY A 141 -14.55 -1.40 7.55
N ILE A 142 -14.06 -1.40 6.32
CA ILE A 142 -14.28 -0.32 5.34
C ILE A 142 -15.76 -0.14 5.04
N GLY A 143 -16.51 -1.24 4.87
CA GLY A 143 -17.95 -1.22 4.66
C GLY A 143 -18.72 -0.57 5.82
N LEU A 144 -18.32 -0.86 7.06
CA LEU A 144 -18.88 -0.21 8.24
C LEU A 144 -18.57 1.29 8.28
N ILE A 145 -17.33 1.69 8.00
CA ILE A 145 -16.95 3.10 7.92
C ILE A 145 -17.80 3.82 6.85
N ALA A 146 -17.97 3.21 5.67
CA ALA A 146 -18.80 3.77 4.62
C ALA A 146 -20.26 3.94 5.05
N ALA A 147 -20.81 2.96 5.77
CA ALA A 147 -22.19 2.96 6.23
C ALA A 147 -22.47 4.03 7.31
N TYR A 148 -21.56 4.17 8.27
CA TYR A 148 -21.75 5.09 9.40
C TYR A 148 -21.21 6.51 9.15
N ALA A 149 -20.05 6.64 8.52
CA ALA A 149 -19.45 7.95 8.24
C ALA A 149 -19.95 8.59 6.93
N GLY A 150 -20.50 7.80 6.00
CA GLY A 150 -20.95 8.27 4.68
C GLY A 150 -19.82 8.73 3.76
N SER A 151 -18.56 8.49 4.14
CA SER A 151 -17.36 8.84 3.38
C SER A 151 -16.25 7.85 3.66
N LEU A 152 -15.30 7.74 2.73
CA LEU A 152 -14.10 6.89 2.86
C LEU A 152 -12.80 7.70 2.86
N ASP A 153 -12.90 9.03 2.74
CA ASP A 153 -11.77 9.95 2.85
C ASP A 153 -11.35 10.13 4.32
N TYR A 154 -10.04 10.08 4.59
CA TYR A 154 -9.52 10.18 5.96
C TYR A 154 -9.90 11.47 6.65
N ALA A 155 -9.78 12.61 5.98
CA ALA A 155 -10.08 13.90 6.58
C ALA A 155 -11.54 13.99 7.02
N THR A 156 -12.47 13.50 6.18
CA THR A 156 -13.90 13.49 6.45
C THR A 156 -14.27 12.51 7.57
N VAL A 157 -13.71 11.31 7.57
CA VAL A 157 -13.98 10.29 8.59
C VAL A 157 -13.46 10.74 9.95
N PHE A 158 -12.23 11.26 10.01
CA PHE A 158 -11.64 11.74 11.27
C PHE A 158 -12.32 12.99 11.82
N SER A 159 -12.92 13.84 10.99
CA SER A 159 -13.71 14.96 11.48
C SER A 159 -14.98 14.52 12.23
N LYS A 160 -15.54 13.35 11.89
CA LYS A 160 -16.74 12.75 12.51
C LYS A 160 -16.42 11.79 13.66
N ARG A 161 -15.17 11.78 14.16
CA ARG A 161 -14.73 10.82 15.20
C ARG A 161 -15.58 10.83 16.47
N GLU A 162 -16.08 12.00 16.89
CA GLU A 162 -16.90 12.15 18.10
C GLU A 162 -18.29 11.52 17.92
N GLU A 163 -18.89 11.68 16.74
CA GLU A 163 -20.16 11.04 16.40
C GLU A 163 -20.00 9.51 16.31
N LEU A 164 -18.91 9.03 15.70
CA LEU A 164 -18.63 7.60 15.57
C LEU A 164 -18.30 6.92 16.91
N ALA A 165 -17.78 7.66 17.88
CA ALA A 165 -17.47 7.13 19.20
C ALA A 165 -18.71 6.92 20.07
N THR A 166 -19.87 7.41 19.68
CA THR A 166 -21.16 7.28 20.41
C THR A 166 -22.03 6.13 19.88
N ILE A 167 -21.61 5.48 18.83
CA ILE A 167 -22.27 4.31 18.21
C ILE A 167 -21.70 3.00 18.78
#